data_1cb6eb6b9a34de19b3f92531dc76e4ed
#
_entry.id   1cb6eb6b9a34de19b3f92531dc76e4ed
#
_cell.length_a   1.000
_cell.length_b   1.000
_cell.length_c   1.000
_cell.angle_alpha   90.00
_cell.angle_beta   90.00
_cell.angle_gamma   90.00
#
_symmetry.space_group_name_H-M   'P 1'
#
loop_
_entity.id
_entity.type
_entity.pdbx_description
1 polymer ?
#
loop_
_entity_poly.entity_id
_entity_poly.type
_entity_poly.pdbx_seq_one_letter_code
_entity_poly.pdbx_strand_id
1 'polypeptide(L)'
;DIRTLDQAIRKPTPPLNLIICLPDNQIPDFQTAQDASDAECRLKHRLDQATQCLQFDSINLIEHILPDVRFWLVPPSRTRRLHEHFHHISWQTEAIPQTESKSDKPWFALPQTSERQKPEHILVIGAGISGASTAHALASHGISVTVLEARKAAQAASGNRQGLLYAKISPHDTEQTELLIAGYGYTKRLLEHILPDSDTWGGNGIIHLNYSRTEQQRNHELGLQKHHNHLYRSITQAEAEKIAGIPLNTPYAEPLCGLFWQHGVWLNPPAFVRALLSHPLIGLHEDTPLTDISHDGEKWIASTPNGIFSATHIIYCTGAHSPCLPETNLAALPLRQIRGQTGLTPSTPFSEQLRCAVSGESYISPSWHGLHCYGASFIPNSSHTGWNDAEETSNRQALAHLNPALAESLFAANPNPQKHQGHAAMRCDSPDHLPIVGALSDIAAMQQTYAKLALDKNYRIDAPCPYLPNAYANTAHGTRGLATAPICAAAIAAEILGLPHPFSQRLRHALHPNRTVIRAIVRKQNLTP
;
A
#
# COMPACT_ATOMS: atom_id res chain seq x y z
N ASP A 1 -24.87 4.52 -17.45
CA ASP A 1 -25.94 5.38 -16.98
C ASP A 1 -26.15 5.23 -15.48
N ILE A 2 -26.12 6.34 -14.75
CA ILE A 2 -26.22 6.36 -13.26
C ILE A 2 -27.58 5.86 -12.77
N ARG A 3 -28.67 6.15 -13.48
CA ARG A 3 -30.00 5.66 -13.10
C ARG A 3 -30.09 4.13 -13.15
N THR A 4 -29.50 3.53 -14.18
CA THR A 4 -29.41 2.07 -14.30
C THR A 4 -28.60 1.46 -13.15
N LEU A 5 -27.47 2.10 -12.77
CA LEU A 5 -26.66 1.68 -11.62
C LEU A 5 -27.42 1.82 -10.31
N ASP A 6 -28.08 2.96 -10.07
CA ASP A 6 -28.87 3.19 -8.85
C ASP A 6 -30.02 2.18 -8.71
N GLN A 7 -30.71 1.87 -9.83
CA GLN A 7 -31.75 0.85 -9.85
C GLN A 7 -31.21 -0.57 -9.60
N ALA A 8 -30.04 -0.88 -10.16
CA ALA A 8 -29.39 -2.18 -9.93
C ALA A 8 -28.97 -2.36 -8.47
N ILE A 9 -28.52 -1.31 -7.82
CA ILE A 9 -28.04 -1.31 -6.43
C ILE A 9 -29.20 -1.46 -5.43
N ARG A 10 -30.39 -0.93 -5.74
CA ARG A 10 -31.55 -0.95 -4.81
C ARG A 10 -32.26 -2.30 -4.71
N LYS A 11 -32.01 -3.22 -5.62
CA LYS A 11 -32.75 -4.49 -5.71
C LYS A 11 -32.22 -5.64 -4.84
N PRO A 12 -30.89 -5.88 -4.75
CA PRO A 12 -30.36 -7.04 -4.02
C PRO A 12 -30.15 -6.76 -2.54
N THR A 13 -30.02 -7.85 -1.79
CA THR A 13 -29.61 -7.82 -0.38
C THR A 13 -28.09 -7.60 -0.30
N PRO A 14 -27.56 -6.62 0.45
CA PRO A 14 -26.12 -6.42 0.65
C PRO A 14 -25.46 -7.61 1.37
N PRO A 15 -24.11 -7.82 1.19
CA PRO A 15 -23.17 -7.03 0.41
C PRO A 15 -23.20 -7.33 -1.10
N LEU A 16 -23.13 -6.30 -1.93
CA LEU A 16 -23.19 -6.41 -3.38
C LEU A 16 -21.81 -6.16 -4.03
N ASN A 17 -21.42 -7.06 -4.93
CA ASN A 17 -20.30 -6.83 -5.84
C ASN A 17 -20.82 -6.49 -7.24
N LEU A 18 -20.61 -5.27 -7.69
CA LEU A 18 -21.04 -4.82 -9.01
C LEU A 18 -19.83 -4.76 -9.95
N ILE A 19 -19.87 -5.58 -10.98
CA ILE A 19 -18.80 -5.70 -11.98
C ILE A 19 -19.16 -4.86 -13.19
N ILE A 20 -18.33 -3.88 -13.52
CA ILE A 20 -18.48 -2.99 -14.66
C ILE A 20 -17.33 -3.24 -15.62
N CYS A 21 -17.61 -3.86 -16.77
CA CYS A 21 -16.64 -4.02 -17.84
C CYS A 21 -16.53 -2.72 -18.63
N LEU A 22 -15.33 -2.15 -18.68
CA LEU A 22 -15.07 -0.94 -19.46
C LEU A 22 -15.01 -1.30 -20.96
N PRO A 23 -15.59 -0.48 -21.84
CA PRO A 23 -15.56 -0.72 -23.27
C PRO A 23 -14.15 -0.49 -23.87
N ASP A 24 -13.38 0.39 -23.25
CA ASP A 24 -12.04 0.79 -23.67
C ASP A 24 -11.16 1.16 -22.47
N ASN A 25 -9.93 1.57 -22.75
CA ASN A 25 -8.98 2.03 -21.73
C ASN A 25 -9.11 3.55 -21.50
N GLN A 26 -10.31 4.01 -21.21
CA GLN A 26 -10.59 5.40 -20.85
C GLN A 26 -11.29 5.47 -19.49
N ILE A 27 -11.17 6.62 -18.85
CA ILE A 27 -11.93 6.90 -17.62
C ILE A 27 -13.41 6.96 -18.00
N PRO A 28 -14.29 6.20 -17.31
CA PRO A 28 -15.70 6.22 -17.60
C PRO A 28 -16.31 7.60 -17.45
N ASP A 29 -17.10 8.03 -18.40
CA ASP A 29 -17.94 9.22 -18.29
C ASP A 29 -19.35 8.80 -17.84
N PHE A 30 -19.62 8.98 -16.56
CA PHE A 30 -20.91 8.63 -15.98
C PHE A 30 -21.98 9.67 -16.33
N GLN A 31 -22.99 9.25 -17.06
CA GLN A 31 -24.06 10.11 -17.52
C GLN A 31 -25.27 10.06 -16.55
N THR A 32 -25.86 11.21 -16.29
CA THR A 32 -27.14 11.34 -15.57
C THR A 32 -28.22 11.81 -16.55
N ALA A 33 -29.47 11.43 -16.29
CA ALA A 33 -30.62 11.95 -17.03
C ALA A 33 -30.84 13.44 -16.69
N GLN A 34 -31.56 14.17 -17.55
CA GLN A 34 -31.88 15.60 -17.30
C GLN A 34 -32.74 15.81 -16.04
N ASP A 35 -33.52 14.80 -15.66
CA ASP A 35 -34.38 14.78 -14.48
C ASP A 35 -33.77 13.96 -13.32
N ALA A 36 -32.43 13.89 -13.24
CA ALA A 36 -31.74 13.11 -12.24
C ALA A 36 -32.02 13.64 -10.83
N SER A 37 -32.27 12.72 -9.91
CA SER A 37 -32.42 13.04 -8.49
C SER A 37 -31.09 13.49 -7.86
N ASP A 38 -31.18 14.17 -6.72
CA ASP A 38 -29.99 14.53 -5.93
C ASP A 38 -29.14 13.32 -5.54
N ALA A 39 -29.74 12.16 -5.33
CA ALA A 39 -29.04 10.92 -5.01
C ALA A 39 -28.23 10.43 -6.24
N GLU A 40 -28.81 10.46 -7.43
CA GLU A 40 -28.14 10.10 -8.69
C GLU A 40 -26.97 11.07 -8.98
N CYS A 41 -27.16 12.38 -8.74
CA CYS A 41 -26.12 13.39 -8.91
C CYS A 41 -24.96 13.17 -7.91
N ARG A 42 -25.26 12.84 -6.66
CA ARG A 42 -24.24 12.51 -5.65
C ARG A 42 -23.49 11.21 -5.98
N LEU A 43 -24.19 10.19 -6.46
CA LEU A 43 -23.58 8.93 -6.87
C LEU A 43 -22.61 9.17 -8.04
N LYS A 44 -23.05 9.93 -9.06
CA LYS A 44 -22.19 10.32 -10.17
C LYS A 44 -20.92 11.02 -9.69
N HIS A 45 -21.07 12.05 -8.88
CA HIS A 45 -19.93 12.82 -8.37
C HIS A 45 -18.90 11.92 -7.66
N ARG A 46 -19.37 11.01 -6.79
CA ARG A 46 -18.50 10.07 -6.08
C ARG A 46 -17.80 9.08 -7.03
N LEU A 47 -18.51 8.58 -8.04
CA LEU A 47 -17.93 7.70 -9.04
C LEU A 47 -16.91 8.43 -9.93
N ASP A 48 -17.19 9.66 -10.34
CA ASP A 48 -16.26 10.49 -11.11
C ASP A 48 -14.95 10.73 -10.32
N GLN A 49 -15.04 11.03 -9.03
CA GLN A 49 -13.86 11.16 -8.17
C GLN A 49 -13.09 9.84 -8.03
N ALA A 50 -13.80 8.75 -7.75
CA ALA A 50 -13.19 7.45 -7.50
C ALA A 50 -12.50 6.86 -8.74
N THR A 51 -12.89 7.26 -9.94
CA THR A 51 -12.34 6.76 -11.19
C THR A 51 -11.14 7.57 -11.73
N GLN A 52 -10.79 8.69 -11.12
CA GLN A 52 -9.64 9.51 -11.56
C GLN A 52 -8.30 8.77 -11.57
N CYS A 53 -8.13 7.79 -10.69
CA CYS A 53 -6.89 7.03 -10.55
C CYS A 53 -7.04 5.55 -10.91
N LEU A 54 -7.82 5.23 -11.95
CA LEU A 54 -7.94 3.86 -12.46
C LEU A 54 -6.66 3.40 -13.13
N GLN A 55 -6.38 2.10 -13.01
CA GLN A 55 -5.40 1.43 -13.85
C GLN A 55 -6.11 0.65 -14.98
N PHE A 56 -5.48 0.59 -16.15
CA PHE A 56 -6.04 -0.15 -17.30
C PHE A 56 -5.34 -1.48 -17.56
N ASP A 57 -4.34 -1.83 -16.76
CA ASP A 57 -3.61 -3.09 -16.86
C ASP A 57 -4.10 -4.15 -15.85
N SER A 58 -4.97 -3.79 -14.93
CA SER A 58 -5.56 -4.69 -13.94
C SER A 58 -6.96 -4.24 -13.54
N ILE A 59 -7.65 -5.07 -12.76
CA ILE A 59 -8.98 -4.77 -12.23
C ILE A 59 -8.88 -3.77 -11.09
N ASN A 60 -9.81 -2.84 -11.02
CA ASN A 60 -9.87 -1.81 -10.00
C ASN A 60 -11.01 -2.10 -9.02
N LEU A 61 -10.66 -2.29 -7.74
CA LEU A 61 -11.62 -2.33 -6.65
C LEU A 61 -11.90 -0.90 -6.16
N ILE A 62 -13.18 -0.53 -6.15
CA ILE A 62 -13.67 0.75 -5.62
C ILE A 62 -14.65 0.44 -4.49
N GLU A 63 -14.26 0.79 -3.28
CA GLU A 63 -15.08 0.65 -2.05
C GLU A 63 -15.50 2.02 -1.55
N HIS A 64 -16.37 2.04 -0.56
CA HIS A 64 -16.79 3.24 0.17
C HIS A 64 -17.59 4.29 -0.63
N ILE A 65 -18.00 3.99 -1.86
CA ILE A 65 -18.94 4.85 -2.62
C ILE A 65 -20.33 4.76 -2.01
N LEU A 66 -20.79 3.54 -1.73
CA LEU A 66 -22.07 3.25 -1.07
C LEU A 66 -21.85 2.19 0.02
N PRO A 67 -22.66 2.19 1.09
CA PRO A 67 -22.61 1.14 2.09
C PRO A 67 -22.82 -0.24 1.46
N ASP A 68 -22.01 -1.22 1.85
CA ASP A 68 -22.10 -2.62 1.42
C ASP A 68 -22.08 -2.87 -0.09
N VAL A 69 -21.63 -1.90 -0.90
CA VAL A 69 -21.48 -2.04 -2.36
C VAL A 69 -20.03 -1.86 -2.75
N ARG A 70 -19.49 -2.85 -3.47
CA ARG A 70 -18.17 -2.80 -4.09
C ARG A 70 -18.30 -2.74 -5.60
N PHE A 71 -17.60 -1.80 -6.19
CA PHE A 71 -17.53 -1.68 -7.64
C PHE A 71 -16.20 -2.27 -8.11
N TRP A 72 -16.28 -3.10 -9.14
CA TRP A 72 -15.15 -3.71 -9.81
C TRP A 72 -15.10 -3.21 -11.24
N LEU A 73 -14.19 -2.30 -11.54
CA LEU A 73 -14.03 -1.80 -12.91
C LEU A 73 -12.98 -2.64 -13.61
N VAL A 74 -13.41 -3.29 -14.69
CA VAL A 74 -12.66 -4.29 -15.44
C VAL A 74 -12.27 -3.72 -16.79
N PRO A 75 -10.97 -3.47 -17.06
CA PRO A 75 -10.53 -3.03 -18.37
C PRO A 75 -10.65 -4.15 -19.41
N PRO A 76 -10.73 -3.82 -20.71
CA PRO A 76 -10.92 -4.80 -21.78
C PRO A 76 -9.88 -5.94 -21.78
N SER A 77 -8.64 -5.62 -21.45
CA SER A 77 -7.52 -6.58 -21.36
C SER A 77 -7.72 -7.66 -20.30
N ARG A 78 -8.57 -7.43 -19.28
CA ARG A 78 -8.80 -8.32 -18.12
C ARG A 78 -10.13 -9.02 -18.12
N THR A 79 -11.04 -8.71 -19.04
CA THR A 79 -12.38 -9.32 -19.10
C THR A 79 -12.32 -10.85 -19.16
N ARG A 80 -11.36 -11.43 -19.88
CA ARG A 80 -11.16 -12.88 -19.97
C ARG A 80 -10.52 -13.54 -18.74
N ARG A 81 -10.06 -12.74 -17.75
CA ARG A 81 -9.38 -13.21 -16.55
C ARG A 81 -10.14 -12.92 -15.26
N LEU A 82 -11.43 -12.66 -15.36
CA LEU A 82 -12.29 -12.39 -14.19
C LEU A 82 -12.26 -13.50 -13.16
N HIS A 83 -12.11 -14.76 -13.58
CA HIS A 83 -11.99 -15.91 -12.68
C HIS A 83 -10.79 -15.80 -11.69
N GLU A 84 -9.73 -15.08 -12.05
CA GLU A 84 -8.57 -14.87 -11.14
C GLU A 84 -8.94 -14.06 -9.88
N HIS A 85 -9.98 -13.25 -9.96
CA HIS A 85 -10.45 -12.38 -8.87
C HIS A 85 -11.71 -12.88 -8.18
N PHE A 86 -12.53 -13.68 -8.89
CA PHE A 86 -13.88 -14.08 -8.48
C PHE A 86 -14.01 -15.61 -8.44
N HIS A 87 -13.19 -16.28 -7.65
CA HIS A 87 -13.08 -17.74 -7.60
C HIS A 87 -14.36 -18.50 -7.20
N HIS A 88 -15.31 -17.83 -6.55
CA HIS A 88 -16.49 -18.47 -5.96
C HIS A 88 -17.80 -17.96 -6.57
N ILE A 89 -17.78 -17.23 -7.68
CA ILE A 89 -18.98 -16.68 -8.29
C ILE A 89 -19.44 -17.60 -9.43
N SER A 90 -20.63 -18.17 -9.29
CA SER A 90 -21.32 -18.79 -10.41
C SER A 90 -21.87 -17.71 -11.34
N TRP A 91 -21.29 -17.62 -12.52
CA TRP A 91 -21.73 -16.65 -13.53
C TRP A 91 -23.00 -17.12 -14.23
N GLN A 92 -24.06 -16.32 -14.22
CA GLN A 92 -25.31 -16.62 -14.93
C GLN A 92 -25.38 -16.04 -16.34
N THR A 93 -24.29 -15.50 -16.89
CA THR A 93 -24.31 -14.86 -18.21
C THR A 93 -23.45 -15.60 -19.24
N GLU A 94 -24.03 -15.87 -20.39
CA GLU A 94 -23.38 -16.48 -21.57
C GLU A 94 -22.28 -15.60 -22.22
N ALA A 95 -22.10 -14.36 -21.74
CA ALA A 95 -21.29 -13.36 -22.42
C ALA A 95 -19.80 -13.35 -22.04
N ILE A 96 -19.34 -14.09 -21.06
CA ILE A 96 -17.94 -14.08 -20.60
C ILE A 96 -17.34 -15.48 -20.74
N PRO A 97 -16.47 -15.73 -21.75
CA PRO A 97 -15.78 -17.00 -21.87
C PRO A 97 -14.89 -17.23 -20.66
N GLN A 98 -15.21 -18.24 -19.87
CA GLN A 98 -14.34 -18.68 -18.79
C GLN A 98 -13.15 -19.44 -19.40
N THR A 99 -11.95 -18.94 -19.22
CA THR A 99 -10.75 -19.75 -19.39
C THR A 99 -10.55 -20.55 -18.11
N GLU A 100 -10.34 -21.86 -18.25
CA GLU A 100 -10.03 -22.72 -17.10
C GLU A 100 -8.84 -22.13 -16.32
N SER A 101 -9.04 -21.87 -15.02
CA SER A 101 -7.95 -21.44 -14.16
C SER A 101 -6.92 -22.57 -14.07
N LYS A 102 -5.66 -22.31 -14.32
CA LYS A 102 -4.60 -23.24 -13.90
C LYS A 102 -4.69 -23.33 -12.38
N SER A 103 -4.77 -24.54 -11.84
CA SER A 103 -4.75 -24.75 -10.39
C SER A 103 -3.53 -24.07 -9.78
N ASP A 104 -3.70 -23.44 -8.63
CA ASP A 104 -2.60 -22.84 -7.88
C ASP A 104 -1.56 -23.91 -7.55
N LYS A 105 -0.31 -23.50 -7.50
CA LYS A 105 0.74 -24.39 -6.97
C LYS A 105 0.41 -24.70 -5.51
N PRO A 106 0.62 -25.94 -5.03
CA PRO A 106 0.17 -26.38 -3.70
C PRO A 106 0.56 -25.42 -2.57
N TRP A 107 1.71 -24.81 -2.66
CA TRP A 107 2.20 -23.86 -1.65
C TRP A 107 1.57 -22.46 -1.68
N PHE A 108 0.71 -22.17 -2.65
CA PHE A 108 -0.10 -20.96 -2.74
C PHE A 108 -1.60 -21.24 -2.60
N ALA A 109 -2.00 -22.50 -2.70
CA ALA A 109 -3.40 -22.88 -2.52
C ALA A 109 -3.78 -22.71 -1.05
N LEU A 110 -4.77 -21.87 -0.77
CA LEU A 110 -5.30 -21.70 0.58
C LEU A 110 -5.99 -23.00 1.05
N PRO A 111 -5.97 -23.29 2.36
CA PRO A 111 -6.68 -24.42 2.90
C PRO A 111 -8.15 -24.38 2.47
N GLN A 112 -8.65 -25.50 1.95
CA GLN A 112 -10.08 -25.65 1.72
C GLN A 112 -10.74 -25.88 3.08
N THR A 113 -11.30 -24.84 3.66
CA THR A 113 -12.16 -24.99 4.83
C THR A 113 -13.57 -25.29 4.35
N SER A 114 -14.12 -26.40 4.78
CA SER A 114 -15.43 -26.92 4.38
C SER A 114 -16.59 -25.97 4.72
N GLU A 115 -16.41 -25.06 5.66
CA GLU A 115 -17.31 -23.95 5.97
C GLU A 115 -16.46 -22.82 6.58
N ARG A 116 -16.16 -21.79 5.81
CA ARG A 116 -15.55 -20.57 6.35
C ARG A 116 -16.62 -19.82 7.15
N GLN A 117 -16.71 -20.11 8.42
CA GLN A 117 -17.45 -19.23 9.31
C GLN A 117 -16.73 -17.89 9.38
N LYS A 118 -17.48 -16.81 9.16
CA LYS A 118 -16.97 -15.45 9.33
C LYS A 118 -16.42 -15.32 10.75
N PRO A 119 -15.12 -14.92 10.92
CA PRO A 119 -14.57 -14.76 12.25
C PRO A 119 -15.31 -13.64 13.01
N GLU A 120 -15.60 -13.87 14.27
CA GLU A 120 -16.24 -12.85 15.12
C GLU A 120 -15.21 -11.81 15.59
N HIS A 121 -13.99 -12.27 15.84
CA HIS A 121 -12.91 -11.47 16.40
C HIS A 121 -11.55 -11.83 15.85
N ILE A 122 -10.71 -10.81 15.59
CA ILE A 122 -9.36 -10.95 15.03
C ILE A 122 -8.36 -10.11 15.84
N LEU A 123 -7.15 -10.66 16.08
CA LEU A 123 -6.01 -9.93 16.61
C LEU A 123 -5.14 -9.39 15.47
N VAL A 124 -4.78 -8.11 15.56
CA VAL A 124 -3.80 -7.45 14.70
C VAL A 124 -2.63 -6.96 15.55
N ILE A 125 -1.42 -7.33 15.19
CA ILE A 125 -0.20 -6.96 15.92
C ILE A 125 0.53 -5.84 15.19
N GLY A 126 0.57 -4.66 15.81
CA GLY A 126 1.16 -3.43 15.28
C GLY A 126 0.12 -2.43 14.76
N ALA A 127 0.25 -1.16 15.15
CA ALA A 127 -0.63 -0.04 14.78
C ALA A 127 0.06 1.00 13.89
N GLY A 128 0.93 0.55 12.97
CA GLY A 128 1.40 1.35 11.83
C GLY A 128 0.37 1.38 10.71
N ILE A 129 0.72 1.97 9.56
CA ILE A 129 -0.18 2.05 8.40
C ILE A 129 -0.70 0.67 7.96
N SER A 130 0.10 -0.38 8.04
CA SER A 130 -0.31 -1.73 7.68
C SER A 130 -1.37 -2.29 8.63
N GLY A 131 -1.12 -2.20 9.95
CA GLY A 131 -2.07 -2.70 10.96
C GLY A 131 -3.35 -1.90 10.99
N ALA A 132 -3.26 -0.58 10.93
CA ALA A 132 -4.44 0.29 10.87
C ALA A 132 -5.31 0.02 9.64
N SER A 133 -4.68 -0.11 8.46
CA SER A 133 -5.41 -0.45 7.23
C SER A 133 -6.05 -1.84 7.31
N THR A 134 -5.33 -2.82 7.89
CA THR A 134 -5.83 -4.20 8.04
C THR A 134 -7.02 -4.25 9.01
N ALA A 135 -6.90 -3.59 10.15
CA ALA A 135 -7.98 -3.49 11.13
C ALA A 135 -9.22 -2.79 10.51
N HIS A 136 -8.99 -1.68 9.80
CA HIS A 136 -10.07 -0.94 9.14
C HIS A 136 -10.76 -1.79 8.05
N ALA A 137 -10.00 -2.46 7.19
CA ALA A 137 -10.56 -3.30 6.14
C ALA A 137 -11.44 -4.42 6.71
N LEU A 138 -11.03 -5.08 7.80
CA LEU A 138 -11.82 -6.10 8.47
C LEU A 138 -13.05 -5.52 9.18
N ALA A 139 -12.87 -4.41 9.90
CA ALA A 139 -13.94 -3.76 10.63
C ALA A 139 -15.04 -3.23 9.70
N SER A 140 -14.67 -2.74 8.50
CA SER A 140 -15.62 -2.33 7.45
C SER A 140 -16.49 -3.49 6.94
N HIS A 141 -16.10 -4.75 7.20
CA HIS A 141 -16.88 -5.95 6.93
C HIS A 141 -17.60 -6.51 8.17
N GLY A 142 -17.67 -5.71 9.24
CA GLY A 142 -18.38 -6.05 10.48
C GLY A 142 -17.62 -7.07 11.35
N ILE A 143 -16.27 -7.13 11.24
CA ILE A 143 -15.43 -7.95 12.12
C ILE A 143 -14.97 -7.10 13.30
N SER A 144 -15.09 -7.61 14.52
CA SER A 144 -14.44 -7.00 15.68
C SER A 144 -12.93 -7.25 15.63
N VAL A 145 -12.14 -6.18 15.83
CA VAL A 145 -10.67 -6.25 15.75
C VAL A 145 -10.05 -5.67 17.01
N THR A 146 -9.14 -6.42 17.63
CA THR A 146 -8.22 -5.89 18.65
C THR A 146 -6.87 -5.64 18.03
N VAL A 147 -6.36 -4.41 18.15
CA VAL A 147 -5.03 -4.01 17.70
C VAL A 147 -4.11 -3.86 18.91
N LEU A 148 -3.03 -4.64 18.96
CA LEU A 148 -1.99 -4.53 20.00
C LEU A 148 -0.80 -3.76 19.44
N GLU A 149 -0.44 -2.67 20.07
CA GLU A 149 0.70 -1.82 19.68
C GLU A 149 1.69 -1.70 20.85
N ALA A 150 2.95 -1.98 20.56
CA ALA A 150 4.00 -1.98 21.57
C ALA A 150 4.26 -0.61 22.21
N ARG A 151 3.99 0.47 21.47
CA ARG A 151 4.15 1.87 21.91
C ARG A 151 2.86 2.65 21.59
N LYS A 152 3.01 3.76 20.87
CA LYS A 152 1.88 4.54 20.37
C LYS A 152 1.66 4.29 18.87
N ALA A 153 0.41 4.33 18.44
CA ALA A 153 0.05 4.18 17.05
C ALA A 153 0.80 5.18 16.15
N ALA A 154 1.26 4.71 15.01
CA ALA A 154 2.01 5.48 14.01
C ALA A 154 3.33 6.11 14.48
N GLN A 155 3.96 5.64 15.54
CA GLN A 155 5.26 6.19 15.99
C GLN A 155 6.50 5.58 15.32
N ALA A 156 6.38 4.43 14.67
CA ALA A 156 7.47 3.80 13.93
C ALA A 156 7.59 4.37 12.50
N ALA A 157 7.78 3.54 11.48
CA ALA A 157 7.91 3.99 10.09
C ALA A 157 6.74 4.84 9.56
N SER A 158 5.59 4.78 10.21
CA SER A 158 4.40 5.58 9.89
C SER A 158 4.34 6.93 10.63
N GLY A 159 5.41 7.32 11.36
CA GLY A 159 5.44 8.54 12.16
C GLY A 159 5.91 9.80 11.43
N ASN A 160 6.24 9.72 10.16
CA ASN A 160 6.70 10.85 9.38
C ASN A 160 5.63 11.96 9.31
N ARG A 161 6.06 13.23 9.38
CA ARG A 161 5.13 14.37 9.35
C ARG A 161 4.35 14.50 8.04
N GLN A 162 5.04 14.35 6.91
CA GLN A 162 4.44 14.33 5.58
C GLN A 162 5.08 13.23 4.75
N GLY A 163 4.26 12.33 4.24
CA GLY A 163 4.64 11.31 3.27
C GLY A 163 4.06 11.61 1.91
N LEU A 164 4.65 11.09 0.85
CA LEU A 164 4.18 11.26 -0.51
C LEU A 164 3.41 10.02 -0.98
N LEU A 165 2.23 10.24 -1.53
CA LEU A 165 1.40 9.22 -2.16
C LEU A 165 1.40 9.42 -3.68
N TYR A 166 2.21 8.65 -4.36
CA TYR A 166 2.26 8.48 -5.82
C TYR A 166 2.92 7.14 -6.15
N ALA A 167 2.90 6.71 -7.39
CA ALA A 167 3.48 5.44 -7.79
C ALA A 167 4.82 5.64 -8.52
N LYS A 168 5.95 5.37 -7.84
CA LYS A 168 7.27 5.33 -8.50
C LYS A 168 7.45 3.98 -9.18
N ILE A 169 7.05 3.87 -10.45
CA ILE A 169 6.95 2.63 -11.22
C ILE A 169 8.10 2.42 -12.20
N SER A 170 8.24 1.20 -12.69
CA SER A 170 9.05 0.82 -13.84
C SER A 170 8.26 1.03 -15.14
N PRO A 171 8.91 1.29 -16.29
CA PRO A 171 8.25 1.27 -17.60
C PRO A 171 7.88 -0.16 -18.05
N HIS A 172 8.34 -1.18 -17.33
CA HIS A 172 8.06 -2.57 -17.62
C HIS A 172 6.87 -3.09 -16.81
N ASP A 173 6.13 -4.05 -17.38
CA ASP A 173 5.07 -4.80 -16.69
C ASP A 173 5.70 -5.75 -15.65
N THR A 174 5.76 -5.26 -14.41
CA THR A 174 6.25 -6.02 -13.25
C THR A 174 5.18 -6.08 -12.17
N GLU A 175 5.25 -7.09 -11.31
CA GLU A 175 4.36 -7.21 -10.15
C GLU A 175 4.44 -5.97 -9.24
N GLN A 176 5.61 -5.35 -9.17
CA GLN A 176 5.80 -4.12 -8.40
C GLN A 176 5.06 -2.93 -9.04
N THR A 177 5.11 -2.80 -10.37
CA THR A 177 4.37 -1.76 -11.10
C THR A 177 2.86 -1.95 -10.92
N GLU A 178 2.36 -3.18 -11.09
CA GLU A 178 0.95 -3.54 -10.88
C GLU A 178 0.50 -3.16 -9.46
N LEU A 179 1.25 -3.58 -8.42
CA LEU A 179 0.94 -3.27 -7.03
C LEU A 179 0.93 -1.77 -6.74
N LEU A 180 1.92 -1.03 -7.24
CA LEU A 180 2.06 0.40 -6.92
C LEU A 180 0.96 1.24 -7.56
N ILE A 181 0.58 0.96 -8.81
CA ILE A 181 -0.51 1.69 -9.46
C ILE A 181 -1.85 1.35 -8.78
N ALA A 182 -2.12 0.06 -8.55
CA ALA A 182 -3.33 -0.39 -7.86
C ALA A 182 -3.46 0.24 -6.46
N GLY A 183 -2.38 0.17 -5.70
CA GLY A 183 -2.33 0.69 -4.33
C GLY A 183 -2.41 2.21 -4.26
N TYR A 184 -1.79 2.92 -5.20
CA TYR A 184 -1.90 4.37 -5.31
C TYR A 184 -3.36 4.81 -5.46
N GLY A 185 -4.07 4.26 -6.45
CA GLY A 185 -5.46 4.59 -6.69
C GLY A 185 -6.39 4.19 -5.53
N TYR A 186 -6.18 2.99 -4.96
CA TYR A 186 -6.93 2.51 -3.80
C TYR A 186 -6.74 3.41 -2.57
N THR A 187 -5.50 3.73 -2.22
CA THR A 187 -5.20 4.56 -1.05
C THR A 187 -5.71 5.99 -1.22
N LYS A 188 -5.63 6.55 -2.43
CA LYS A 188 -6.17 7.90 -2.71
C LYS A 188 -7.68 7.95 -2.41
N ARG A 189 -8.45 6.96 -2.88
CA ARG A 189 -9.89 6.86 -2.62
C ARG A 189 -10.20 6.66 -1.13
N LEU A 190 -9.43 5.79 -0.46
CA LEU A 190 -9.59 5.55 0.96
C LEU A 190 -9.29 6.81 1.78
N LEU A 191 -8.25 7.56 1.42
CA LEU A 191 -7.88 8.82 2.06
C LEU A 191 -9.00 9.87 1.94
N GLU A 192 -9.58 10.01 0.75
CA GLU A 192 -10.71 10.91 0.49
C GLU A 192 -11.97 10.51 1.29
N HIS A 193 -12.17 9.21 1.49
CA HIS A 193 -13.30 8.71 2.29
C HIS A 193 -13.10 8.92 3.79
N ILE A 194 -11.91 8.61 4.31
CA ILE A 194 -11.61 8.60 5.75
C ILE A 194 -11.33 10.01 6.28
N LEU A 195 -10.72 10.88 5.49
CA LEU A 195 -10.33 12.23 5.84
C LEU A 195 -10.82 13.24 4.79
N PRO A 196 -12.14 13.30 4.53
CA PRO A 196 -12.67 14.31 3.61
C PRO A 196 -12.40 15.71 4.18
N ASP A 197 -12.05 16.65 3.33
CA ASP A 197 -11.85 18.08 3.69
C ASP A 197 -10.83 18.32 4.82
N SER A 198 -9.91 17.39 5.06
CA SER A 198 -8.89 17.50 6.09
C SER A 198 -7.67 18.27 5.59
N ASP A 199 -7.09 19.11 6.42
CA ASP A 199 -5.82 19.79 6.17
C ASP A 199 -4.58 18.90 6.39
N THR A 200 -4.80 17.64 6.80
CA THR A 200 -3.72 16.67 7.03
C THR A 200 -3.21 15.99 5.77
N TRP A 201 -3.75 16.32 4.63
CA TRP A 201 -3.29 15.90 3.32
C TRP A 201 -3.68 16.91 2.25
N GLY A 202 -3.02 16.89 1.12
CA GLY A 202 -3.32 17.81 0.03
C GLY A 202 -2.20 17.88 -1.00
N GLY A 203 -2.17 18.98 -1.72
CA GLY A 203 -1.20 19.28 -2.76
C GLY A 203 -1.82 19.26 -4.16
N ASN A 204 -1.14 19.93 -5.09
CA ASN A 204 -1.53 20.06 -6.49
C ASN A 204 -0.74 19.07 -7.36
N GLY A 205 -0.76 17.80 -6.99
CA GLY A 205 0.04 16.77 -7.62
C GLY A 205 1.44 16.62 -7.01
N ILE A 206 2.24 15.75 -7.62
CA ILE A 206 3.65 15.51 -7.28
C ILE A 206 4.49 15.59 -8.54
N ILE A 207 5.56 16.38 -8.50
CA ILE A 207 6.58 16.41 -9.54
C ILE A 207 7.68 15.45 -9.15
N HIS A 208 7.99 14.49 -10.03
CA HIS A 208 9.15 13.62 -9.90
C HIS A 208 10.20 14.00 -10.92
N LEU A 209 11.26 14.69 -10.45
CA LEU A 209 12.32 15.23 -11.27
C LEU A 209 13.33 14.16 -11.69
N ASN A 210 13.95 14.36 -12.85
CA ASN A 210 15.11 13.61 -13.28
C ASN A 210 16.32 14.05 -12.45
N TYR A 211 16.89 13.18 -11.65
CA TYR A 211 18.09 13.45 -10.83
C TYR A 211 19.31 12.64 -11.26
N SER A 212 19.13 11.72 -12.23
CA SER A 212 20.19 10.93 -12.83
C SER A 212 19.83 10.57 -14.27
N ARG A 213 20.82 10.12 -15.05
CA ARG A 213 20.56 9.62 -16.42
C ARG A 213 19.64 8.41 -16.45
N THR A 214 19.79 7.51 -15.49
CA THR A 214 18.91 6.33 -15.36
C THR A 214 17.47 6.75 -15.10
N GLU A 215 17.28 7.74 -14.23
CA GLU A 215 15.95 8.27 -13.92
C GLU A 215 15.34 9.01 -15.12
N GLN A 216 16.16 9.80 -15.84
CA GLN A 216 15.74 10.47 -17.08
C GLN A 216 15.26 9.45 -18.14
N GLN A 217 16.03 8.39 -18.36
CA GLN A 217 15.67 7.33 -19.29
C GLN A 217 14.35 6.65 -18.89
N ARG A 218 14.22 6.28 -17.61
CA ARG A 218 13.00 5.67 -17.08
C ARG A 218 11.78 6.58 -17.25
N ASN A 219 11.89 7.85 -16.88
CA ASN A 219 10.79 8.80 -16.99
C ASN A 219 10.44 9.11 -18.45
N HIS A 220 11.42 9.10 -19.35
CA HIS A 220 11.19 9.22 -20.78
C HIS A 220 10.37 8.03 -21.31
N GLU A 221 10.75 6.80 -20.99
CA GLU A 221 10.04 5.59 -21.41
C GLU A 221 8.60 5.56 -20.86
N LEU A 222 8.42 5.95 -19.58
CA LEU A 222 7.08 6.08 -18.99
C LEU A 222 6.24 7.15 -19.70
N GLY A 223 6.82 8.27 -20.06
CA GLY A 223 6.13 9.34 -20.77
C GLY A 223 5.65 8.97 -22.19
N LEU A 224 6.23 7.92 -22.78
CA LEU A 224 5.77 7.36 -24.08
C LEU A 224 4.55 6.46 -23.91
N GLN A 225 4.24 5.99 -22.69
CA GLN A 225 3.10 5.10 -22.40
C GLN A 225 1.82 5.91 -22.22
N LYS A 226 1.10 6.14 -23.33
CA LYS A 226 -0.08 7.02 -23.36
C LYS A 226 -1.28 6.50 -22.56
N HIS A 227 -1.38 5.20 -22.29
CA HIS A 227 -2.53 4.60 -21.60
C HIS A 227 -2.65 5.01 -20.12
N HIS A 228 -1.59 5.61 -19.53
CA HIS A 228 -1.59 6.13 -18.15
C HIS A 228 -1.52 7.67 -18.06
N ASN A 229 -1.78 8.40 -19.16
CA ASN A 229 -1.70 9.88 -19.18
C ASN A 229 -2.64 10.58 -18.18
N HIS A 230 -3.68 9.90 -17.72
CA HIS A 230 -4.58 10.36 -16.65
C HIS A 230 -3.95 10.24 -15.26
N LEU A 231 -2.91 9.41 -15.07
CA LEU A 231 -2.19 9.26 -13.80
C LEU A 231 -0.97 10.17 -13.76
N TYR A 232 -0.16 10.14 -14.82
CA TYR A 232 1.07 10.92 -14.92
C TYR A 232 1.36 11.32 -16.36
N ARG A 233 2.11 12.39 -16.51
CA ARG A 233 2.61 12.84 -17.82
C ARG A 233 4.02 13.41 -17.70
N SER A 234 4.75 13.38 -18.79
CA SER A 234 6.03 14.10 -18.90
C SER A 234 5.81 15.60 -18.90
N ILE A 235 6.73 16.32 -18.31
CA ILE A 235 6.69 17.79 -18.22
C ILE A 235 8.05 18.42 -18.58
N THR A 236 7.98 19.60 -19.18
CA THR A 236 9.13 20.48 -19.37
C THR A 236 9.48 21.22 -18.08
N GLN A 237 10.67 21.80 -18.00
CA GLN A 237 11.06 22.60 -16.83
C GLN A 237 10.10 23.77 -16.60
N ALA A 238 9.72 24.51 -17.65
CA ALA A 238 8.79 25.64 -17.54
C ALA A 238 7.41 25.24 -17.01
N GLU A 239 6.89 24.06 -17.42
CA GLU A 239 5.66 23.51 -16.87
C GLU A 239 5.83 23.11 -15.40
N ALA A 240 6.95 22.47 -15.05
CA ALA A 240 7.25 22.07 -13.68
C ALA A 240 7.31 23.28 -12.74
N GLU A 241 8.00 24.35 -13.13
CA GLU A 241 8.10 25.61 -12.37
C GLU A 241 6.73 26.27 -12.19
N LYS A 242 5.92 26.30 -13.26
CA LYS A 242 4.53 26.82 -13.20
C LYS A 242 3.68 26.02 -12.23
N ILE A 243 3.79 24.69 -12.21
CA ILE A 243 3.05 23.79 -11.30
C ILE A 243 3.56 23.97 -9.88
N ALA A 244 4.88 23.94 -9.68
CA ALA A 244 5.51 24.05 -8.36
C ALA A 244 5.32 25.43 -7.73
N GLY A 245 5.21 26.48 -8.54
CA GLY A 245 5.13 27.88 -8.09
C GLY A 245 6.48 28.51 -7.72
N ILE A 246 7.57 27.79 -7.88
CA ILE A 246 8.96 28.22 -7.66
C ILE A 246 9.86 27.77 -8.80
N PRO A 247 10.99 28.43 -9.05
CA PRO A 247 12.00 27.94 -9.97
C PRO A 247 12.52 26.56 -9.56
N LEU A 248 12.70 25.69 -10.54
CA LEU A 248 13.26 24.35 -10.36
C LEU A 248 14.51 24.22 -11.23
N ASN A 249 15.60 23.78 -10.62
CA ASN A 249 16.85 23.56 -11.35
C ASN A 249 17.23 22.09 -11.22
N THR A 250 17.15 21.36 -12.33
CA THR A 250 17.60 19.97 -12.40
C THR A 250 18.65 19.83 -13.51
N PRO A 251 19.76 19.13 -13.26
CA PRO A 251 20.81 18.92 -14.27
C PRO A 251 20.37 18.06 -15.47
N TYR A 252 19.19 17.46 -15.40
CA TYR A 252 18.63 16.57 -16.42
C TYR A 252 17.28 17.10 -16.93
N ALA A 253 17.21 18.41 -17.19
CA ALA A 253 15.96 19.09 -17.56
C ALA A 253 15.55 18.91 -19.04
N GLU A 254 16.51 18.67 -19.93
CA GLU A 254 16.24 18.65 -21.38
C GLU A 254 16.09 17.21 -21.94
N PRO A 255 15.14 16.99 -22.87
CA PRO A 255 14.07 17.90 -23.26
C PRO A 255 12.89 17.94 -22.26
N LEU A 256 12.84 17.01 -21.29
CA LEU A 256 11.79 16.87 -20.28
C LEU A 256 12.46 16.70 -18.91
N CYS A 257 11.98 17.45 -17.92
CA CYS A 257 12.62 17.47 -16.60
C CYS A 257 12.13 16.37 -15.65
N GLY A 258 11.05 15.68 -15.97
CA GLY A 258 10.48 14.63 -15.12
C GLY A 258 9.04 14.27 -15.44
N LEU A 259 8.37 13.67 -14.48
CA LEU A 259 6.96 13.27 -14.54
C LEU A 259 6.13 14.10 -13.55
N PHE A 260 4.93 14.46 -13.96
CA PHE A 260 3.92 15.06 -13.10
C PHE A 260 2.79 14.06 -12.82
N TRP A 261 2.63 13.70 -11.55
CA TRP A 261 1.54 12.88 -11.02
C TRP A 261 0.41 13.79 -10.56
N GLN A 262 -0.55 14.05 -11.44
CA GLN A 262 -1.55 15.10 -11.24
C GLN A 262 -2.48 14.88 -10.03
N HIS A 263 -2.72 13.63 -9.64
CA HIS A 263 -3.51 13.26 -8.46
C HIS A 263 -2.66 12.83 -7.26
N GLY A 264 -1.32 12.98 -7.37
CA GLY A 264 -0.41 12.74 -6.26
C GLY A 264 -0.64 13.73 -5.13
N VAL A 265 -0.48 13.27 -3.89
CA VAL A 265 -0.70 14.08 -2.70
C VAL A 265 0.40 13.86 -1.68
N TRP A 266 0.66 14.87 -0.85
CA TRP A 266 1.30 14.64 0.43
C TRP A 266 0.22 14.37 1.49
N LEU A 267 0.54 13.59 2.52
CA LEU A 267 -0.34 13.35 3.65
C LEU A 267 0.45 13.20 4.95
N ASN A 268 -0.22 13.43 6.08
CA ASN A 268 0.29 13.12 7.41
C ASN A 268 -0.06 11.66 7.76
N PRO A 269 0.88 10.70 7.72
CA PRO A 269 0.59 9.31 7.98
C PRO A 269 0.02 9.07 9.39
N PRO A 270 0.49 9.74 10.49
CA PRO A 270 -0.12 9.60 11.79
C PRO A 270 -1.60 9.97 11.86
N ALA A 271 -2.02 11.02 11.17
CA ALA A 271 -3.44 11.40 11.10
C ALA A 271 -4.26 10.34 10.35
N PHE A 272 -3.76 9.86 9.22
CA PHE A 272 -4.42 8.81 8.45
C PHE A 272 -4.54 7.49 9.24
N VAL A 273 -3.47 7.05 9.89
CA VAL A 273 -3.47 5.86 10.76
C VAL A 273 -4.49 5.99 11.89
N ARG A 274 -4.52 7.12 12.61
CA ARG A 274 -5.51 7.34 13.67
C ARG A 274 -6.94 7.35 13.16
N ALA A 275 -7.18 7.96 12.01
CA ALA A 275 -8.51 7.98 11.40
C ALA A 275 -8.98 6.56 11.00
N LEU A 276 -8.09 5.72 10.44
CA LEU A 276 -8.40 4.31 10.16
C LEU A 276 -8.73 3.52 11.43
N LEU A 277 -8.00 3.77 12.53
CA LEU A 277 -8.21 3.09 13.81
C LEU A 277 -9.43 3.59 14.60
N SER A 278 -10.08 4.68 14.18
CA SER A 278 -11.24 5.23 14.87
C SER A 278 -12.57 4.48 14.61
N HIS A 279 -12.53 3.41 13.79
CA HIS A 279 -13.72 2.62 13.48
C HIS A 279 -14.30 1.96 14.77
N PRO A 280 -15.64 1.95 14.99
CA PRO A 280 -16.26 1.49 16.24
C PRO A 280 -15.96 0.01 16.59
N LEU A 281 -15.66 -0.82 15.60
CA LEU A 281 -15.32 -2.25 15.80
C LEU A 281 -13.82 -2.48 16.04
N ILE A 282 -13.02 -1.44 16.20
CA ILE A 282 -11.57 -1.54 16.47
C ILE A 282 -11.27 -1.15 17.91
N GLY A 283 -10.77 -2.10 18.70
CA GLY A 283 -10.18 -1.85 20.00
C GLY A 283 -8.66 -1.69 19.90
N LEU A 284 -8.14 -0.48 20.12
CA LEU A 284 -6.70 -0.19 20.10
C LEU A 284 -6.13 -0.26 21.51
N HIS A 285 -5.09 -1.08 21.71
CA HIS A 285 -4.31 -1.18 22.95
C HIS A 285 -2.88 -0.73 22.67
N GLU A 286 -2.60 0.50 23.04
CA GLU A 286 -1.25 1.08 23.00
C GLU A 286 -0.44 0.68 24.24
N ASP A 287 0.90 0.86 24.18
CA ASP A 287 1.85 0.47 25.24
C ASP A 287 1.67 -0.99 25.69
N THR A 288 1.29 -1.84 24.71
CA THR A 288 0.94 -3.24 24.94
C THR A 288 1.83 -4.14 24.05
N PRO A 289 3.12 -4.25 24.37
CA PRO A 289 4.04 -5.09 23.60
C PRO A 289 3.69 -6.57 23.73
N LEU A 290 3.70 -7.28 22.61
CA LEU A 290 3.60 -8.73 22.59
C LEU A 290 4.85 -9.34 23.25
N THR A 291 4.67 -10.18 24.27
CA THR A 291 5.77 -10.86 24.98
C THR A 291 5.88 -12.33 24.63
N ASP A 292 4.74 -12.96 24.30
CA ASP A 292 4.68 -14.35 23.89
C ASP A 292 3.44 -14.58 23.02
N ILE A 293 3.48 -15.61 22.18
CA ILE A 293 2.38 -16.02 21.32
C ILE A 293 2.33 -17.55 21.18
N SER A 294 1.19 -18.13 21.41
CA SER A 294 0.96 -19.57 21.25
C SER A 294 -0.40 -19.85 20.63
N HIS A 295 -0.61 -21.09 20.18
CA HIS A 295 -1.89 -21.56 19.65
C HIS A 295 -2.33 -22.80 20.44
N ASP A 296 -3.51 -22.75 21.07
CA ASP A 296 -4.00 -23.82 21.95
C ASP A 296 -4.76 -24.96 21.24
N GLY A 297 -4.82 -24.91 19.92
CA GLY A 297 -5.57 -25.82 19.07
C GLY A 297 -6.82 -25.17 18.46
N GLU A 298 -7.36 -24.14 19.11
CA GLU A 298 -8.56 -23.40 18.63
C GLU A 298 -8.27 -21.90 18.39
N LYS A 299 -7.48 -21.30 19.28
CA LYS A 299 -7.24 -19.86 19.30
C LYS A 299 -5.75 -19.52 19.45
N TRP A 300 -5.38 -18.39 18.92
CA TRP A 300 -4.13 -17.71 19.22
C TRP A 300 -4.24 -17.01 20.57
N ILE A 301 -3.22 -17.19 21.41
CA ILE A 301 -3.09 -16.60 22.75
C ILE A 301 -1.91 -15.64 22.70
N ALA A 302 -2.18 -14.35 22.81
CA ALA A 302 -1.18 -13.29 22.83
C ALA A 302 -0.99 -12.81 24.27
N SER A 303 0.20 -13.05 24.85
CA SER A 303 0.59 -12.58 26.18
C SER A 303 1.23 -11.21 26.09
N THR A 304 0.84 -10.33 26.99
CA THR A 304 1.37 -8.96 27.10
C THR A 304 1.51 -8.58 28.58
N PRO A 305 2.29 -7.53 28.94
CA PRO A 305 2.32 -7.03 30.31
C PRO A 305 0.95 -6.54 30.83
N ASN A 306 0.04 -6.19 29.91
CA ASN A 306 -1.26 -5.64 30.24
C ASN A 306 -2.38 -6.69 30.29
N GLY A 307 -2.04 -7.98 30.09
CA GLY A 307 -3.00 -9.09 30.10
C GLY A 307 -2.86 -10.01 28.89
N ILE A 308 -3.78 -10.96 28.81
CA ILE A 308 -3.83 -11.98 27.75
C ILE A 308 -4.97 -11.64 26.81
N PHE A 309 -4.69 -11.68 25.50
CA PHE A 309 -5.66 -11.51 24.44
C PHE A 309 -5.76 -12.78 23.60
N SER A 310 -6.95 -13.13 23.15
CA SER A 310 -7.13 -14.32 22.34
C SER A 310 -8.09 -14.10 21.18
N ALA A 311 -7.84 -14.75 20.05
CA ALA A 311 -8.72 -14.75 18.89
C ALA A 311 -8.46 -15.97 18.02
N THR A 312 -9.44 -16.33 17.16
CA THR A 312 -9.27 -17.42 16.19
C THR A 312 -8.32 -17.10 15.06
N HIS A 313 -8.09 -15.81 14.81
CA HIS A 313 -7.23 -15.31 13.73
C HIS A 313 -6.22 -14.30 14.26
N ILE A 314 -5.01 -14.31 13.72
CA ILE A 314 -3.97 -13.34 14.02
C ILE A 314 -3.33 -12.80 12.75
N ILE A 315 -3.05 -11.49 12.74
CA ILE A 315 -2.41 -10.82 11.60
C ILE A 315 -1.21 -10.01 12.09
N TYR A 316 -0.03 -10.35 11.59
CA TYR A 316 1.19 -9.66 11.94
C TYR A 316 1.46 -8.49 10.99
N CYS A 317 1.38 -7.27 11.52
CA CYS A 317 1.65 -5.99 10.85
C CYS A 317 2.85 -5.27 11.48
N THR A 318 3.85 -6.02 11.89
CA THR A 318 4.90 -5.63 12.83
C THR A 318 6.07 -4.86 12.20
N GLY A 319 6.02 -4.60 10.89
CA GLY A 319 7.01 -3.78 10.18
C GLY A 319 8.44 -4.20 10.50
N ALA A 320 9.29 -3.26 10.94
CA ALA A 320 10.69 -3.51 11.25
C ALA A 320 10.92 -4.47 12.42
N HIS A 321 9.90 -4.74 13.24
CA HIS A 321 9.97 -5.72 14.30
C HIS A 321 9.67 -7.16 13.84
N SER A 322 9.21 -7.36 12.60
CA SER A 322 8.89 -8.69 12.06
C SER A 322 10.06 -9.71 12.22
N PRO A 323 11.33 -9.35 11.97
CA PRO A 323 12.44 -10.26 12.18
C PRO A 323 12.77 -10.54 13.65
N CYS A 324 12.18 -9.79 14.57
CA CYS A 324 12.48 -9.86 16.00
C CYS A 324 11.43 -10.67 16.80
N LEU A 325 10.49 -11.33 16.11
CA LEU A 325 9.43 -12.12 16.72
C LEU A 325 9.67 -13.62 16.47
N PRO A 326 10.52 -14.30 17.26
CA PRO A 326 10.98 -15.66 17.00
C PRO A 326 9.83 -16.69 16.96
N GLU A 327 8.81 -16.46 17.72
CA GLU A 327 7.61 -17.34 17.78
C GLU A 327 6.76 -17.31 16.50
N THR A 328 7.05 -16.39 15.57
CA THR A 328 6.17 -16.08 14.42
C THR A 328 6.84 -16.53 13.17
N ASN A 329 7.35 -17.49 12.79
CA ASN A 329 7.95 -17.82 11.48
C ASN A 329 8.37 -16.62 10.57
N LEU A 330 7.98 -15.38 10.93
CA LEU A 330 8.42 -14.15 10.24
C LEU A 330 9.91 -13.88 10.45
N ALA A 331 10.46 -14.28 11.59
CA ALA A 331 11.89 -14.15 11.90
C ALA A 331 12.77 -14.94 10.92
N ALA A 332 12.27 -16.07 10.42
CA ALA A 332 12.98 -16.88 9.44
C ALA A 332 12.92 -16.32 8.00
N LEU A 333 12.03 -15.36 7.72
CA LEU A 333 11.97 -14.74 6.41
C LEU A 333 13.13 -13.76 6.22
N PRO A 334 13.70 -13.64 5.00
CA PRO A 334 14.88 -12.81 4.74
C PRO A 334 14.52 -11.31 4.69
N LEU A 335 13.92 -10.81 5.76
CA LEU A 335 13.51 -9.42 5.89
C LEU A 335 14.69 -8.53 6.25
N ARG A 336 14.65 -7.28 5.77
CA ARG A 336 15.70 -6.29 5.98
C ARG A 336 15.16 -5.08 6.70
N GLN A 337 15.91 -4.59 7.66
CA GLN A 337 15.64 -3.31 8.30
C GLN A 337 16.36 -2.19 7.53
N ILE A 338 15.63 -1.13 7.23
CA ILE A 338 16.14 0.03 6.52
C ILE A 338 15.80 1.27 7.34
N ARG A 339 16.84 1.92 7.84
CA ARG A 339 16.69 3.17 8.55
C ARG A 339 16.38 4.31 7.56
N GLY A 340 15.52 5.22 7.97
CA GLY A 340 15.25 6.47 7.28
C GLY A 340 14.98 7.60 8.25
N GLN A 341 15.54 8.77 7.94
CA GLN A 341 15.34 10.00 8.69
C GLN A 341 14.89 11.11 7.76
N THR A 342 13.89 11.87 8.19
CA THR A 342 13.41 13.09 7.52
C THR A 342 13.72 14.29 8.38
N GLY A 343 13.97 15.42 7.75
CA GLY A 343 14.16 16.72 8.40
C GLY A 343 12.89 17.57 8.36
N LEU A 344 12.80 18.51 9.30
CA LEU A 344 11.80 19.58 9.32
C LEU A 344 12.52 20.94 9.30
N THR A 345 11.95 21.90 8.59
CA THR A 345 12.42 23.28 8.59
C THR A 345 11.26 24.27 8.50
N PRO A 346 11.31 25.38 9.24
CA PRO A 346 10.34 26.46 9.07
C PRO A 346 10.29 26.97 7.63
N SER A 347 9.09 27.33 7.19
CA SER A 347 8.90 27.97 5.90
C SER A 347 9.50 29.38 5.85
N THR A 348 9.78 29.84 4.64
CA THR A 348 10.17 31.22 4.33
C THR A 348 9.20 31.80 3.31
N PRO A 349 9.14 33.13 3.12
CA PRO A 349 8.26 33.75 2.11
C PRO A 349 8.49 33.19 0.69
N PHE A 350 9.71 32.76 0.37
CA PHE A 350 10.01 32.11 -0.90
C PHE A 350 9.46 30.69 -0.94
N SER A 351 9.73 29.88 0.10
CA SER A 351 9.35 28.46 0.12
C SER A 351 7.85 28.24 0.29
N GLU A 352 7.09 29.19 0.83
CA GLU A 352 5.62 29.14 0.92
C GLU A 352 4.94 29.20 -0.44
N GLN A 353 5.65 29.64 -1.49
CA GLN A 353 5.14 29.60 -2.86
C GLN A 353 5.12 28.18 -3.44
N LEU A 354 5.75 27.19 -2.79
CA LEU A 354 5.75 25.79 -3.22
C LEU A 354 4.33 25.19 -3.11
N ARG A 355 3.71 24.89 -4.26
CA ARG A 355 2.29 24.45 -4.36
C ARG A 355 2.12 22.95 -4.39
N CYS A 356 3.13 22.18 -4.79
CA CYS A 356 3.09 20.73 -4.87
C CYS A 356 4.36 20.11 -4.28
N ALA A 357 4.33 18.84 -3.95
CA ALA A 357 5.53 18.14 -3.53
C ALA A 357 6.47 17.90 -4.72
N VAL A 358 7.75 18.05 -4.47
CA VAL A 358 8.82 17.77 -5.44
C VAL A 358 9.65 16.61 -4.92
N SER A 359 9.84 15.61 -5.76
CA SER A 359 10.59 14.38 -5.47
C SER A 359 11.69 14.18 -6.51
N GLY A 360 12.77 13.54 -6.12
CA GLY A 360 13.93 13.20 -6.97
C GLY A 360 14.89 12.33 -6.19
N GLU A 361 16.13 12.77 -6.02
CA GLU A 361 17.10 12.17 -5.09
C GLU A 361 16.64 12.33 -3.62
N SER A 362 16.08 13.49 -3.32
CA SER A 362 15.38 13.82 -2.09
C SER A 362 13.91 14.15 -2.40
N TYR A 363 13.15 14.55 -1.40
CA TYR A 363 11.83 15.16 -1.59
C TYR A 363 11.62 16.33 -0.65
N ILE A 364 10.70 17.21 -1.01
CA ILE A 364 10.16 18.24 -0.14
C ILE A 364 8.67 18.38 -0.38
N SER A 365 7.91 18.51 0.70
CA SER A 365 6.46 18.78 0.66
C SER A 365 6.17 20.27 0.80
N PRO A 366 5.03 20.78 0.31
CA PRO A 366 4.56 22.12 0.66
C PRO A 366 4.52 22.35 2.17
N SER A 367 4.63 23.60 2.58
CA SER A 367 4.53 23.95 3.99
C SER A 367 3.18 23.53 4.56
N TRP A 368 3.22 22.87 5.72
CA TRP A 368 2.04 22.53 6.51
C TRP A 368 2.26 23.01 7.94
N HIS A 369 1.38 23.91 8.41
CA HIS A 369 1.53 24.61 9.69
C HIS A 369 2.92 25.23 9.87
N GLY A 370 3.38 25.96 8.84
CA GLY A 370 4.63 26.70 8.86
C GLY A 370 5.92 25.86 8.78
N LEU A 371 5.81 24.56 8.51
CA LEU A 371 6.95 23.65 8.42
C LEU A 371 6.93 22.86 7.12
N HIS A 372 8.09 22.78 6.47
CA HIS A 372 8.35 21.81 5.40
C HIS A 372 8.93 20.52 5.97
N CYS A 373 8.54 19.37 5.38
CA CYS A 373 9.18 18.08 5.60
C CYS A 373 9.99 17.71 4.36
N TYR A 374 11.24 17.27 4.54
CA TYR A 374 12.14 16.88 3.47
C TYR A 374 12.96 15.63 3.84
N GLY A 375 13.55 14.99 2.84
CA GLY A 375 14.39 13.81 3.02
C GLY A 375 14.17 12.77 1.92
N ALA A 376 14.47 11.53 2.18
CA ALA A 376 14.88 10.96 3.43
C ALA A 376 16.20 10.17 3.24
N SER A 377 16.91 9.95 4.34
CA SER A 377 18.02 9.01 4.32
C SER A 377 17.53 7.57 4.06
N PHE A 378 18.42 6.74 3.55
CA PHE A 378 18.16 5.32 3.26
C PHE A 378 19.41 4.51 3.63
N ILE A 379 19.41 3.96 4.86
CA ILE A 379 20.57 3.23 5.40
C ILE A 379 20.16 1.80 5.72
N PRO A 380 20.60 0.83 4.88
CA PRO A 380 20.34 -0.60 5.12
C PRO A 380 21.07 -1.10 6.36
N ASN A 381 20.46 -2.07 7.06
CA ASN A 381 21.06 -2.80 8.16
C ASN A 381 21.57 -1.93 9.31
N SER A 382 20.99 -0.76 9.54
CA SER A 382 21.28 0.09 10.69
C SER A 382 20.52 -0.41 11.93
N SER A 383 21.13 -0.34 13.10
CA SER A 383 20.48 -0.59 14.39
C SER A 383 20.12 0.70 15.15
N HIS A 384 20.57 1.85 14.65
CA HIS A 384 20.34 3.13 15.31
C HIS A 384 18.91 3.63 15.10
N THR A 385 18.21 3.97 16.17
CA THR A 385 16.79 4.40 16.11
C THR A 385 16.57 5.87 16.45
N GLY A 386 17.56 6.55 17.04
CA GLY A 386 17.49 7.98 17.40
C GLY A 386 17.79 8.92 16.23
N TRP A 387 17.76 10.22 16.50
CA TRP A 387 18.18 11.26 15.56
C TRP A 387 19.68 11.16 15.24
N ASN A 388 20.07 11.49 14.00
CA ASN A 388 21.46 11.48 13.56
C ASN A 388 21.76 12.76 12.74
N ASP A 389 22.71 13.58 13.23
CA ASP A 389 23.06 14.85 12.61
C ASP A 389 23.79 14.68 11.25
N ALA A 390 24.51 13.58 11.06
CA ALA A 390 25.14 13.30 9.77
C ALA A 390 24.10 12.96 8.68
N GLU A 391 23.04 12.26 9.04
CA GLU A 391 21.93 12.00 8.12
C GLU A 391 21.17 13.28 7.80
N GLU A 392 20.99 14.17 8.78
CA GLU A 392 20.39 15.46 8.56
C GLU A 392 21.23 16.32 7.59
N THR A 393 22.55 16.34 7.77
CA THR A 393 23.46 17.01 6.84
C THR A 393 23.33 16.46 5.43
N SER A 394 23.28 15.13 5.28
CA SER A 394 23.06 14.48 3.98
C SER A 394 21.70 14.83 3.37
N ASN A 395 20.63 14.88 4.17
CA ASN A 395 19.29 15.27 3.70
C ASN A 395 19.27 16.72 3.19
N ARG A 396 19.95 17.65 3.89
CA ARG A 396 20.10 19.04 3.44
C ARG A 396 20.89 19.17 2.14
N GLN A 397 21.96 18.40 2.01
CA GLN A 397 22.76 18.34 0.77
C GLN A 397 21.93 17.78 -0.39
N ALA A 398 21.19 16.69 -0.17
CA ALA A 398 20.33 16.10 -1.18
C ALA A 398 19.20 17.06 -1.62
N LEU A 399 18.65 17.86 -0.69
CA LEU A 399 17.70 18.92 -1.04
C LEU A 399 18.36 20.05 -1.82
N ALA A 400 19.61 20.42 -1.47
CA ALA A 400 20.36 21.43 -2.22
C ALA A 400 20.70 20.97 -3.65
N HIS A 401 20.96 19.69 -3.86
CA HIS A 401 21.10 19.11 -5.21
C HIS A 401 19.78 19.11 -5.98
N LEU A 402 18.66 18.86 -5.30
CA LEU A 402 17.33 18.86 -5.91
C LEU A 402 16.87 20.26 -6.31
N ASN A 403 17.07 21.24 -5.43
CA ASN A 403 16.75 22.65 -5.67
C ASN A 403 17.63 23.59 -4.82
N PRO A 404 18.75 24.12 -5.37
CA PRO A 404 19.67 24.97 -4.65
C PRO A 404 19.05 26.24 -4.06
N ALA A 405 18.19 26.92 -4.81
CA ALA A 405 17.58 28.18 -4.37
C ALA A 405 16.62 27.96 -3.18
N LEU A 406 15.86 26.87 -3.22
CA LEU A 406 14.97 26.51 -2.12
C LEU A 406 15.76 26.12 -0.86
N ALA A 407 16.81 25.31 -1.01
CA ALA A 407 17.67 24.90 0.09
C ALA A 407 18.39 26.10 0.73
N GLU A 408 18.92 27.02 -0.07
CA GLU A 408 19.53 28.25 0.40
C GLU A 408 18.53 29.09 1.21
N SER A 409 17.33 29.33 0.66
CA SER A 409 16.28 30.09 1.35
C SER A 409 15.93 29.47 2.72
N LEU A 410 15.75 28.16 2.76
CA LEU A 410 15.34 27.44 3.97
C LEU A 410 16.45 27.37 5.02
N PHE A 411 17.67 27.04 4.61
CA PHE A 411 18.75 26.71 5.54
C PHE A 411 19.57 27.92 5.97
N ALA A 412 19.65 29.00 5.17
CA ALA A 412 20.19 30.27 5.61
C ALA A 412 19.33 30.90 6.73
N ALA A 413 18.02 30.81 6.60
CA ALA A 413 17.08 31.28 7.63
C ALA A 413 17.05 30.34 8.87
N ASN A 414 17.37 29.05 8.73
CA ASN A 414 17.29 28.04 9.77
C ASN A 414 18.60 27.20 9.83
N PRO A 415 19.72 27.80 10.26
CA PRO A 415 21.02 27.12 10.23
C PRO A 415 21.15 25.97 11.24
N ASN A 416 20.37 26.01 12.35
CA ASN A 416 20.45 24.97 13.38
C ASN A 416 19.42 23.83 13.12
N PRO A 417 19.86 22.65 12.66
CA PRO A 417 18.98 21.53 12.35
C PRO A 417 18.34 20.89 13.60
N GLN A 418 18.97 21.03 14.76
CA GLN A 418 18.49 20.37 15.99
C GLN A 418 17.24 21.05 16.57
N LYS A 419 16.97 22.29 16.18
CA LYS A 419 15.80 23.03 16.67
C LYS A 419 14.46 22.44 16.19
N HIS A 420 14.46 21.86 14.98
CA HIS A 420 13.26 21.28 14.36
C HIS A 420 13.58 19.88 13.85
N GLN A 421 13.79 18.95 14.78
CA GLN A 421 14.03 17.55 14.43
C GLN A 421 12.79 16.96 13.75
N GLY A 422 13.06 16.21 12.68
CA GLY A 422 12.04 15.47 11.97
C GLY A 422 11.77 14.11 12.60
N HIS A 423 11.65 13.10 11.76
CA HIS A 423 11.33 11.74 12.20
C HIS A 423 12.39 10.75 11.72
N ALA A 424 12.85 9.89 12.64
CA ALA A 424 13.77 8.80 12.33
C ALA A 424 13.14 7.47 12.71
N ALA A 425 13.13 6.50 11.79
CA ALA A 425 12.53 5.20 12.02
C ALA A 425 13.12 4.10 11.14
N MET A 426 12.87 2.87 11.57
CA MET A 426 13.21 1.66 10.83
C MET A 426 12.03 1.23 9.96
N ARG A 427 12.28 0.99 8.68
CA ARG A 427 11.36 0.36 7.71
C ARG A 427 11.71 -1.11 7.58
N CYS A 428 10.75 -1.93 7.19
CA CYS A 428 10.96 -3.32 6.82
C CYS A 428 10.81 -3.48 5.31
N ASP A 429 11.73 -4.20 4.68
CA ASP A 429 11.71 -4.51 3.27
C ASP A 429 12.07 -5.99 3.02
N SER A 430 11.65 -6.54 1.92
CA SER A 430 12.04 -7.86 1.45
C SER A 430 13.13 -7.75 0.39
N PRO A 431 13.88 -8.84 0.09
CA PRO A 431 14.94 -8.81 -0.92
C PRO A 431 14.49 -8.44 -2.34
N ASP A 432 13.23 -8.71 -2.67
CA ASP A 432 12.63 -8.39 -3.98
C ASP A 432 11.79 -7.10 -3.96
N HIS A 433 11.82 -6.37 -2.85
CA HIS A 433 11.08 -5.12 -2.65
C HIS A 433 9.56 -5.25 -2.81
N LEU A 434 9.02 -6.46 -2.68
CA LEU A 434 7.58 -6.72 -2.63
C LEU A 434 7.16 -7.01 -1.18
N PRO A 435 6.02 -6.49 -0.71
CA PRO A 435 5.51 -6.81 0.62
C PRO A 435 5.30 -8.31 0.85
N ILE A 436 5.23 -8.68 2.11
CA ILE A 436 4.84 -10.02 2.57
C ILE A 436 3.37 -9.95 2.98
N VAL A 437 2.50 -10.57 2.18
CA VAL A 437 1.03 -10.48 2.34
C VAL A 437 0.40 -11.83 2.11
N GLY A 438 -0.42 -12.29 3.06
CA GLY A 438 -1.16 -13.56 2.96
C GLY A 438 -0.93 -14.49 4.14
N ALA A 439 -1.44 -15.72 4.01
CA ALA A 439 -1.37 -16.75 5.04
C ALA A 439 0.06 -17.20 5.33
N LEU A 440 0.37 -17.41 6.61
CA LEU A 440 1.65 -17.91 7.08
C LEU A 440 1.66 -19.44 7.17
N SER A 441 2.81 -20.03 6.89
CA SER A 441 3.03 -21.47 6.95
C SER A 441 4.05 -21.83 8.01
N ASP A 442 4.00 -23.06 8.50
CA ASP A 442 5.09 -23.65 9.27
C ASP A 442 6.28 -23.86 8.32
N ILE A 443 7.33 -23.07 8.52
CA ILE A 443 8.51 -23.07 7.63
C ILE A 443 9.26 -24.38 7.71
N ALA A 444 9.39 -25.00 8.90
CA ALA A 444 10.08 -26.27 9.07
C ALA A 444 9.33 -27.40 8.35
N ALA A 445 8.01 -27.47 8.51
CA ALA A 445 7.17 -28.42 7.79
C ALA A 445 7.19 -28.16 6.26
N MET A 446 7.22 -26.90 5.80
CA MET A 446 7.38 -26.58 4.38
C MET A 446 8.71 -27.05 3.81
N GLN A 447 9.82 -26.84 4.54
CA GLN A 447 11.14 -27.31 4.11
C GLN A 447 11.18 -28.84 3.94
N GLN A 448 10.51 -29.59 4.82
CA GLN A 448 10.36 -31.05 4.71
C GLN A 448 9.45 -31.44 3.54
N THR A 449 8.26 -30.88 3.47
CA THR A 449 7.24 -31.21 2.45
C THR A 449 7.76 -30.95 1.02
N TYR A 450 8.44 -29.83 0.83
CA TYR A 450 8.90 -29.36 -0.48
C TYR A 450 10.40 -29.57 -0.73
N ALA A 451 11.09 -30.38 0.08
CA ALA A 451 12.54 -30.63 0.00
C ALA A 451 13.04 -31.04 -1.39
N LYS A 452 12.22 -31.79 -2.15
CA LYS A 452 12.58 -32.26 -3.51
C LYS A 452 12.77 -31.11 -4.52
N LEU A 453 12.22 -29.92 -4.27
CA LEU A 453 12.45 -28.74 -5.10
C LEU A 453 13.91 -28.25 -5.06
N ALA A 454 14.68 -28.62 -4.04
CA ALA A 454 16.12 -28.38 -3.97
C ALA A 454 16.94 -29.23 -4.97
N LEU A 455 16.37 -30.34 -5.44
CA LEU A 455 16.99 -31.22 -6.44
C LEU A 455 16.54 -30.84 -7.86
N ASP A 456 15.24 -30.59 -8.02
CA ASP A 456 14.64 -30.13 -9.27
C ASP A 456 13.50 -29.15 -8.97
N LYS A 457 13.69 -27.87 -9.37
CA LYS A 457 12.69 -26.81 -9.17
C LYS A 457 11.34 -27.07 -9.87
N ASN A 458 11.31 -28.01 -10.83
CA ASN A 458 10.11 -28.39 -11.57
C ASN A 458 9.48 -29.68 -11.03
N TYR A 459 10.02 -30.26 -9.95
CA TYR A 459 9.48 -31.48 -9.36
C TYR A 459 8.02 -31.26 -8.95
N ARG A 460 7.13 -32.17 -9.36
CA ARG A 460 5.71 -32.09 -9.01
C ARG A 460 5.51 -32.62 -7.60
N ILE A 461 4.92 -31.80 -6.77
CA ILE A 461 4.53 -32.11 -5.39
C ILE A 461 3.09 -31.66 -5.23
N ASP A 462 2.20 -32.61 -4.96
CA ASP A 462 0.77 -32.34 -4.79
C ASP A 462 0.37 -32.23 -3.29
N ALA A 463 1.36 -32.36 -2.39
CA ALA A 463 1.11 -32.23 -0.96
C ALA A 463 0.63 -30.82 -0.62
N PRO A 464 -0.44 -30.68 0.20
CA PRO A 464 -0.96 -29.38 0.61
C PRO A 464 0.08 -28.63 1.45
N CYS A 465 -0.01 -27.30 1.39
CA CYS A 465 0.85 -26.44 2.19
C CYS A 465 0.54 -26.57 3.69
N PRO A 466 1.56 -26.74 4.57
CA PRO A 466 1.36 -26.76 6.00
C PRO A 466 1.19 -25.34 6.55
N TYR A 467 0.01 -24.76 6.35
CA TYR A 467 -0.32 -23.44 6.87
C TYR A 467 -0.48 -23.46 8.41
N LEU A 468 -0.07 -22.36 9.04
CA LEU A 468 -0.42 -22.10 10.43
C LEU A 468 -1.94 -21.81 10.52
N PRO A 469 -2.61 -22.22 11.60
CA PRO A 469 -4.04 -21.98 11.76
C PRO A 469 -4.38 -20.49 11.72
N ASN A 470 -5.08 -20.01 10.71
CA ASN A 470 -5.59 -18.65 10.58
C ASN A 470 -4.58 -17.54 10.94
N ALA A 471 -3.30 -17.73 10.62
CA ALA A 471 -2.24 -16.76 10.83
C ALA A 471 -1.84 -16.09 9.50
N TYR A 472 -1.76 -14.77 9.50
CA TYR A 472 -1.50 -13.97 8.31
C TYR A 472 -0.42 -12.91 8.58
N ALA A 473 0.16 -12.39 7.52
CA ALA A 473 1.07 -11.25 7.58
C ALA A 473 0.67 -10.17 6.58
N ASN A 474 0.84 -8.92 6.96
CA ASN A 474 0.80 -7.74 6.10
C ASN A 474 1.94 -6.81 6.50
N THR A 475 3.14 -7.04 5.95
CA THR A 475 4.39 -6.39 6.40
C THR A 475 5.38 -6.20 5.24
N ALA A 476 6.56 -5.66 5.54
CA ALA A 476 7.67 -5.47 4.60
C ALA A 476 7.35 -4.55 3.41
N HIS A 477 6.61 -3.47 3.62
CA HIS A 477 6.24 -2.49 2.58
C HIS A 477 7.37 -1.54 2.16
N GLY A 478 8.55 -1.63 2.78
CA GLY A 478 9.70 -0.77 2.49
C GLY A 478 9.37 0.71 2.64
N THR A 479 9.70 1.50 1.62
CA THR A 479 9.43 2.95 1.57
C THR A 479 8.05 3.30 0.99
N ARG A 480 7.26 2.30 0.62
CA ARG A 480 6.04 2.48 -0.20
C ARG A 480 4.76 2.12 0.54
N GLY A 481 4.83 2.03 1.88
CA GLY A 481 3.71 1.59 2.73
C GLY A 481 2.43 2.39 2.53
N LEU A 482 2.51 3.69 2.26
CA LEU A 482 1.33 4.52 1.99
C LEU A 482 0.56 4.05 0.75
N ALA A 483 1.25 3.67 -0.31
CA ALA A 483 0.59 3.17 -1.51
C ALA A 483 0.17 1.69 -1.36
N THR A 484 0.98 0.86 -0.70
CA THR A 484 0.81 -0.60 -0.79
C THR A 484 0.04 -1.22 0.39
N ALA A 485 0.17 -0.68 1.62
CA ALA A 485 -0.43 -1.30 2.79
C ALA A 485 -1.96 -1.33 2.77
N PRO A 486 -2.69 -0.28 2.35
CA PRO A 486 -4.15 -0.31 2.35
C PRO A 486 -4.75 -1.34 1.38
N ILE A 487 -4.25 -1.45 0.15
CA ILE A 487 -4.76 -2.45 -0.79
C ILE A 487 -4.35 -3.88 -0.39
N CYS A 488 -3.18 -4.06 0.23
CA CYS A 488 -2.78 -5.34 0.79
C CYS A 488 -3.67 -5.74 1.98
N ALA A 489 -4.15 -4.78 2.76
CA ALA A 489 -5.15 -5.01 3.81
C ALA A 489 -6.48 -5.50 3.24
N ALA A 490 -6.97 -4.90 2.15
CA ALA A 490 -8.15 -5.39 1.44
C ALA A 490 -7.95 -6.81 0.90
N ALA A 491 -6.73 -7.16 0.45
CA ALA A 491 -6.39 -8.51 0.03
C ALA A 491 -6.45 -9.52 1.18
N ILE A 492 -5.91 -9.19 2.37
CA ILE A 492 -6.02 -10.03 3.57
C ILE A 492 -7.50 -10.22 3.98
N ALA A 493 -8.27 -9.14 3.98
CA ALA A 493 -9.71 -9.23 4.27
C ALA A 493 -10.43 -10.14 3.26
N ALA A 494 -10.08 -10.05 1.97
CA ALA A 494 -10.63 -10.91 0.95
C ALA A 494 -10.29 -12.40 1.17
N GLU A 495 -9.04 -12.71 1.53
CA GLU A 495 -8.63 -14.08 1.85
C GLU A 495 -9.37 -14.66 3.06
N ILE A 496 -9.47 -13.90 4.15
CA ILE A 496 -10.13 -14.34 5.39
C ILE A 496 -11.64 -14.53 5.18
N LEU A 497 -12.27 -13.61 4.47
CA LEU A 497 -13.74 -13.57 4.34
C LEU A 497 -14.26 -14.28 3.08
N GLY A 498 -13.39 -14.84 2.25
CA GLY A 498 -13.78 -15.48 0.99
C GLY A 498 -14.38 -14.49 -0.03
N LEU A 499 -13.91 -13.24 -0.03
CA LEU A 499 -14.40 -12.20 -0.92
C LEU A 499 -13.63 -12.22 -2.25
N PRO A 500 -14.14 -11.54 -3.30
CA PRO A 500 -13.38 -11.32 -4.50
C PRO A 500 -12.04 -10.64 -4.18
N HIS A 501 -10.96 -11.13 -4.81
CA HIS A 501 -9.61 -10.69 -4.46
C HIS A 501 -9.18 -9.49 -5.31
N PRO A 502 -8.58 -8.40 -4.72
CA PRO A 502 -8.21 -7.20 -5.47
C PRO A 502 -7.03 -7.42 -6.42
N PHE A 503 -6.24 -8.49 -6.24
CA PHE A 503 -5.05 -8.77 -7.03
C PHE A 503 -5.26 -9.91 -8.03
N SER A 504 -4.53 -9.82 -9.16
CA SER A 504 -4.37 -10.92 -10.09
C SER A 504 -3.68 -12.12 -9.41
N GLN A 505 -3.84 -13.33 -9.95
CA GLN A 505 -3.14 -14.52 -9.45
C GLN A 505 -1.62 -14.31 -9.43
N ARG A 506 -1.06 -13.69 -10.50
CA ARG A 506 0.37 -13.34 -10.57
C ARG A 506 0.81 -12.51 -9.36
N LEU A 507 0.07 -11.45 -9.06
CA LEU A 507 0.43 -10.54 -7.96
C LEU A 507 0.24 -11.20 -6.59
N ARG A 508 -0.84 -11.97 -6.39
CA ARG A 508 -1.04 -12.76 -5.15
C ARG A 508 0.16 -13.66 -4.86
N HIS A 509 0.61 -14.44 -5.85
CA HIS A 509 1.78 -15.31 -5.70
C HIS A 509 3.06 -14.52 -5.41
N ALA A 510 3.24 -13.38 -6.07
CA ALA A 510 4.39 -12.51 -5.88
C ALA A 510 4.44 -11.84 -4.50
N LEU A 511 3.29 -11.69 -3.81
CA LEU A 511 3.22 -11.12 -2.46
C LEU A 511 3.21 -12.19 -1.36
N HIS A 512 2.81 -13.42 -1.68
CA HIS A 512 2.61 -14.50 -0.69
C HIS A 512 3.89 -14.80 0.10
N PRO A 513 3.83 -14.99 1.43
CA PRO A 513 4.99 -15.31 2.27
C PRO A 513 5.78 -16.51 1.76
N ASN A 514 5.09 -17.55 1.30
CA ASN A 514 5.69 -18.81 0.83
C ASN A 514 6.59 -18.66 -0.40
N ARG A 515 6.50 -17.55 -1.16
CA ARG A 515 7.42 -17.29 -2.27
C ARG A 515 8.88 -17.23 -1.80
N THR A 516 9.11 -16.69 -0.61
CA THR A 516 10.45 -16.58 -0.02
C THR A 516 10.96 -17.92 0.47
N VAL A 517 10.09 -18.71 1.09
CA VAL A 517 10.40 -20.06 1.59
C VAL A 517 10.73 -21.01 0.42
N ILE A 518 9.89 -21.05 -0.61
CA ILE A 518 10.13 -21.88 -1.79
C ILE A 518 11.42 -21.46 -2.51
N ARG A 519 11.67 -20.15 -2.62
CA ARG A 519 12.92 -19.63 -3.22
C ARG A 519 14.14 -20.09 -2.43
N ALA A 520 14.08 -20.10 -1.09
CA ALA A 520 15.14 -20.58 -0.22
C ALA A 520 15.37 -22.10 -0.41
N ILE A 521 14.32 -22.90 -0.43
CA ILE A 521 14.39 -24.35 -0.67
C ILE A 521 15.10 -24.64 -2.03
N VAL A 522 14.63 -24.00 -3.10
CA VAL A 522 15.23 -24.17 -4.44
C VAL A 522 16.71 -23.79 -4.47
N ARG A 523 17.11 -22.76 -3.70
CA ARG A 523 18.50 -22.29 -3.59
C ARG A 523 19.32 -23.03 -2.53
N LYS A 524 18.75 -24.04 -1.87
CA LYS A 524 19.39 -24.78 -0.78
C LYS A 524 19.85 -23.89 0.37
N GLN A 525 19.10 -22.83 0.63
CA GLN A 525 19.31 -21.92 1.74
C GLN A 525 18.49 -22.39 2.94
N ASN A 526 19.12 -22.46 4.11
CA ASN A 526 18.41 -22.80 5.33
C ASN A 526 17.71 -21.55 5.88
N LEU A 527 16.41 -21.64 6.12
CA LEU A 527 15.64 -20.64 6.86
C LEU A 527 15.44 -21.19 8.27
N THR A 528 16.20 -20.69 9.20
CA THR A 528 16.01 -20.96 10.63
C THR A 528 15.44 -19.71 11.30
N PRO A 529 14.44 -19.85 12.19
CA PRO A 529 13.94 -18.74 13.02
C PRO A 529 15.01 -18.09 13.87
#